data_01e61b9c5d0b8438943d4c842484cd53
#
_entry.id   01e61b9c5d0b8438943d4c842484cd53
#
_cell.length_a   1.000
_cell.length_b   1.000
_cell.length_c   1.000
_cell.angle_alpha   90.00
_cell.angle_beta   90.00
_cell.angle_gamma   90.00
#
_symmetry.space_group_name_H-M   'P 1'
#
loop_
_entity.id
_entity.type
_entity.pdbx_description
1 polymer ?
#
loop_
_entity_poly.entity_id
_entity_poly.type
_entity_poly.pdbx_seq_one_letter_code
_entity_poly.pdbx_strand_id
1 'polypeptide(L)'
;VLHPQGYDSFGLPAEQYAIQTGQHPADTTRMNIEGGVDKSGNTIQGYRNQLDRIGFSFDWSREVRTSNPDYYKHTQWIFIQLFESWYNKNSDKAESICTLIQEFEKNGNAKVNAVCDDNIAPFSAEDWKSFSSEQQQKILLQYRLTYLAETEVNWCAALGTVLANDEIVNGVSER
;
A
#
# COMPACT_ATOMS: atom_id res chain seq x y z
N VAL A 1 30.45 -10.38 7.03
CA VAL A 1 29.15 -11.02 6.76
C VAL A 1 28.14 -9.92 6.55
N LEU A 2 27.35 -9.98 5.50
CA LEU A 2 26.27 -9.03 5.26
C LEU A 2 25.07 -9.42 6.13
N HIS A 3 24.75 -8.61 7.13
CA HIS A 3 23.63 -8.84 8.05
C HIS A 3 22.88 -7.52 8.27
N PRO A 4 22.07 -7.07 7.30
CA PRO A 4 21.28 -5.85 7.41
C PRO A 4 20.12 -6.04 8.39
N GLN A 5 19.68 -4.92 8.99
CA GLN A 5 18.45 -4.86 9.79
C GLN A 5 17.41 -4.01 9.08
N GLY A 6 16.19 -4.52 8.96
CA GLY A 6 15.05 -3.78 8.42
C GLY A 6 13.94 -3.64 9.45
N TYR A 7 13.37 -2.43 9.55
CA TYR A 7 12.18 -2.15 10.35
C TYR A 7 10.98 -1.99 9.42
N ASP A 8 9.97 -2.82 9.61
CA ASP A 8 8.63 -2.57 9.06
C ASP A 8 7.99 -1.49 9.92
N SER A 9 8.07 -0.27 9.43
CA SER A 9 7.88 0.93 10.25
C SER A 9 6.61 1.73 9.94
N PHE A 10 5.70 1.18 9.12
CA PHE A 10 4.31 1.56 9.07
C PHE A 10 3.48 0.57 9.89
N GLY A 11 2.42 1.03 10.56
CA GLY A 11 1.55 0.09 11.24
C GLY A 11 0.52 0.70 12.18
N LEU A 12 -0.55 -0.06 12.39
CA LEU A 12 -1.67 0.30 13.25
C LEU A 12 -1.27 0.63 14.71
N PRO A 13 -0.31 -0.05 15.36
CA PRO A 13 0.07 0.28 16.74
C PRO A 13 0.59 1.72 16.92
N ALA A 14 1.42 2.21 15.99
CA ALA A 14 1.91 3.59 16.05
C ALA A 14 0.80 4.61 15.75
N GLU A 15 -0.11 4.26 14.85
CA GLU A 15 -1.29 5.09 14.53
C GLU A 15 -2.27 5.15 15.70
N GLN A 16 -2.55 4.03 16.35
CA GLN A 16 -3.39 3.95 17.54
C GLN A 16 -2.81 4.77 18.69
N TYR A 17 -1.50 4.67 18.93
CA TYR A 17 -0.82 5.48 19.94
C TYR A 17 -0.88 6.98 19.60
N ALA A 18 -0.80 7.34 18.33
CA ALA A 18 -0.96 8.71 17.87
C ALA A 18 -2.37 9.26 18.15
N ILE A 19 -3.41 8.47 17.91
CA ILE A 19 -4.80 8.83 18.23
C ILE A 19 -4.96 9.09 19.74
N GLN A 20 -4.43 8.20 20.58
CA GLN A 20 -4.55 8.28 22.04
C GLN A 20 -3.76 9.45 22.64
N THR A 21 -2.62 9.79 22.10
CA THR A 21 -1.66 10.75 22.69
C THR A 21 -1.58 12.08 21.95
N GLY A 22 -2.13 12.17 20.75
CA GLY A 22 -1.94 13.31 19.84
C GLY A 22 -0.51 13.43 19.30
N GLN A 23 0.33 12.40 19.46
CA GLN A 23 1.68 12.38 18.91
C GLN A 23 1.65 11.91 17.45
N HIS A 24 2.47 12.52 16.60
CA HIS A 24 2.54 12.09 15.20
C HIS A 24 3.12 10.67 15.08
N PRO A 25 2.54 9.76 14.25
CA PRO A 25 3.00 8.38 14.11
C PRO A 25 4.49 8.25 13.78
N ALA A 26 5.04 9.15 12.95
CA ALA A 26 6.46 9.15 12.60
C ALA A 26 7.37 9.39 13.81
N ASP A 27 6.96 10.24 14.77
CA ASP A 27 7.70 10.47 15.99
C ASP A 27 7.69 9.25 16.91
N THR A 28 6.54 8.58 17.03
CA THR A 28 6.41 7.33 17.76
C THR A 28 7.32 6.26 17.16
N THR A 29 7.26 6.07 15.86
CA THR A 29 8.10 5.10 15.14
C THR A 29 9.60 5.40 15.33
N ARG A 30 10.01 6.65 15.18
CA ARG A 30 11.39 7.06 15.40
C ARG A 30 11.84 6.78 16.84
N MET A 31 11.03 7.14 17.83
CA MET A 31 11.32 6.88 19.24
C MET A 31 11.45 5.37 19.54
N ASN A 32 10.60 4.54 18.95
CA ASN A 32 10.68 3.09 19.12
C ASN A 32 11.95 2.49 18.51
N ILE A 33 12.42 3.02 17.39
CA ILE A 33 13.65 2.53 16.72
C ILE A 33 14.91 3.06 17.42
N GLU A 34 15.00 4.37 17.60
CA GLU A 34 16.23 5.06 18.06
C GLU A 34 16.31 5.18 19.58
N GLY A 35 15.16 5.21 20.23
CA GLY A 35 15.05 5.59 21.64
C GLY A 35 15.03 7.11 21.81
N GLY A 36 15.04 7.52 23.06
CA GLY A 36 15.02 8.93 23.44
C GLY A 36 14.28 9.17 24.75
N VAL A 37 13.82 10.40 24.94
CA VAL A 37 12.99 10.78 26.09
C VAL A 37 11.62 11.20 25.57
N ASP A 38 10.56 10.61 26.10
CA ASP A 38 9.20 10.96 25.74
C ASP A 38 8.75 12.30 26.34
N LYS A 39 7.56 12.78 25.95
CA LYS A 39 6.99 14.05 26.45
C LYS A 39 6.75 14.04 27.97
N SER A 40 6.70 12.88 28.60
CA SER A 40 6.50 12.70 30.05
C SER A 40 7.83 12.59 30.80
N GLY A 41 8.96 12.67 30.10
CA GLY A 41 10.31 12.56 30.69
C GLY A 41 10.80 11.13 30.89
N ASN A 42 10.08 10.10 30.39
CA ASN A 42 10.50 8.72 30.49
C ASN A 42 11.54 8.39 29.41
N THR A 43 12.56 7.63 29.77
CA THR A 43 13.54 7.15 28.80
C THR A 43 13.00 5.92 28.07
N ILE A 44 12.88 6.04 26.77
CA ILE A 44 12.52 4.96 25.86
C ILE A 44 13.79 4.34 25.32
N GLN A 45 13.95 3.03 25.52
CA GLN A 45 15.01 2.26 24.88
C GLN A 45 14.60 1.87 23.47
N GLY A 46 15.26 2.44 22.45
CA GLY A 46 15.02 2.07 21.08
C GLY A 46 15.37 0.61 20.78
N TYR A 47 14.69 0.02 19.80
CA TYR A 47 14.92 -1.36 19.36
C TYR A 47 16.39 -1.63 19.00
N ARG A 48 17.06 -0.67 18.37
CA ARG A 48 18.47 -0.77 18.03
C ARG A 48 19.34 -1.06 19.26
N ASN A 49 19.16 -0.29 20.33
CA ASN A 49 19.91 -0.49 21.57
C ASN A 49 19.57 -1.82 22.26
N GLN A 50 18.30 -2.28 22.13
CA GLN A 50 17.90 -3.57 22.68
C GLN A 50 18.55 -4.72 21.90
N LEU A 51 18.58 -4.66 20.58
CA LEU A 51 19.21 -5.65 19.70
C LEU A 51 20.74 -5.73 19.93
N ASP A 52 21.39 -4.58 20.10
CA ASP A 52 22.82 -4.54 20.46
C ASP A 52 23.11 -5.21 21.80
N ARG A 53 22.26 -5.01 22.80
CA ARG A 53 22.38 -5.66 24.12
C ARG A 53 22.21 -7.18 24.07
N ILE A 54 21.38 -7.69 23.17
CA ILE A 54 21.20 -9.14 22.95
C ILE A 54 22.45 -9.72 22.27
N GLY A 55 23.26 -8.87 21.59
CA GLY A 55 24.51 -9.27 20.97
C GLY A 55 24.36 -9.66 19.50
N PHE A 56 23.32 -9.19 18.82
CA PHE A 56 23.20 -9.36 17.38
C PHE A 56 24.28 -8.55 16.65
N SER A 57 24.91 -9.16 15.66
CA SER A 57 25.94 -8.53 14.82
C SER A 57 25.35 -7.94 13.53
N PHE A 58 24.41 -7.01 13.69
CA PHE A 58 23.84 -6.30 12.55
C PHE A 58 24.82 -5.28 11.95
N ASP A 59 24.81 -5.17 10.62
CA ASP A 59 25.46 -4.08 9.91
C ASP A 59 24.54 -2.85 9.87
N TRP A 60 24.63 -2.01 10.89
CA TRP A 60 23.80 -0.80 11.02
C TRP A 60 24.00 0.22 9.90
N SER A 61 25.10 0.14 9.14
CA SER A 61 25.28 0.99 7.96
C SER A 61 24.31 0.64 6.82
N ARG A 62 23.67 -0.52 6.93
CA ARG A 62 22.66 -1.05 5.99
C ARG A 62 21.28 -1.18 6.64
N GLU A 63 21.02 -0.36 7.64
CA GLU A 63 19.70 -0.25 8.26
C GLU A 63 18.68 0.26 7.24
N VAL A 64 17.52 -0.38 7.20
CA VAL A 64 16.39 -0.01 6.34
C VAL A 64 15.17 0.27 7.20
N ARG A 65 14.45 1.35 6.87
CA ARG A 65 13.14 1.69 7.46
C ARG A 65 12.14 1.86 6.33
N THR A 66 11.10 1.04 6.31
CA THR A 66 10.11 1.07 5.23
C THR A 66 9.33 2.38 5.16
N SER A 67 9.29 3.16 6.27
CA SER A 67 8.69 4.50 6.33
C SER A 67 9.58 5.63 5.82
N ASN A 68 10.83 5.37 5.47
CA ASN A 68 11.70 6.38 4.87
C ASN A 68 11.29 6.67 3.42
N PRO A 69 11.20 7.95 3.00
CA PRO A 69 10.89 8.32 1.62
C PRO A 69 11.80 7.66 0.59
N ASP A 70 13.09 7.52 0.89
CA ASP A 70 14.07 6.88 0.02
C ASP A 70 13.79 5.39 -0.20
N TYR A 71 13.09 4.75 0.74
CA TYR A 71 12.64 3.38 0.59
C TYR A 71 11.28 3.30 -0.12
N TYR A 72 10.24 3.94 0.41
CA TYR A 72 8.87 3.76 -0.10
C TYR A 72 8.66 4.38 -1.49
N LYS A 73 9.51 5.28 -1.97
CA LYS A 73 9.48 5.75 -3.36
C LYS A 73 9.54 4.59 -4.37
N HIS A 74 10.25 3.51 -4.04
CA HIS A 74 10.32 2.32 -4.90
C HIS A 74 8.99 1.54 -4.90
N THR A 75 8.33 1.43 -3.75
CA THR A 75 6.99 0.85 -3.63
C THR A 75 5.97 1.67 -4.42
N GLN A 76 6.02 2.99 -4.31
CA GLN A 76 5.18 3.90 -5.10
C GLN A 76 5.44 3.77 -6.60
N TRP A 77 6.71 3.63 -7.00
CA TRP A 77 7.06 3.42 -8.40
C TRP A 77 6.48 2.10 -8.94
N ILE A 78 6.58 1.01 -8.18
CA ILE A 78 5.98 -0.29 -8.54
C ILE A 78 4.46 -0.14 -8.70
N PHE A 79 3.79 0.56 -7.75
CA PHE A 79 2.36 0.83 -7.86
C PHE A 79 2.02 1.57 -9.16
N ILE A 80 2.79 2.59 -9.53
CA ILE A 80 2.58 3.33 -10.78
C ILE A 80 2.72 2.41 -12.00
N GLN A 81 3.72 1.51 -12.01
CA GLN A 81 3.88 0.55 -13.11
C GLN A 81 2.65 -0.37 -13.23
N LEU A 82 2.12 -0.86 -12.11
CA LEU A 82 0.90 -1.67 -12.10
C LEU A 82 -0.32 -0.86 -12.53
N PHE A 83 -0.45 0.37 -12.06
CA PHE A 83 -1.55 1.27 -12.43
C PHE A 83 -1.53 1.64 -13.91
N GLU A 84 -0.36 1.76 -14.51
CA GLU A 84 -0.14 2.06 -15.94
C GLU A 84 -0.19 0.79 -16.82
N SER A 85 -0.67 -0.33 -16.28
CA SER A 85 -0.71 -1.63 -16.97
C SER A 85 -2.10 -2.27 -16.91
N TRP A 86 -2.38 -3.12 -17.89
CA TRP A 86 -3.52 -4.02 -17.96
C TRP A 86 -3.05 -5.44 -18.30
N TYR A 87 -3.83 -6.48 -17.97
CA TYR A 87 -3.46 -7.85 -18.28
C TYR A 87 -4.15 -8.33 -19.56
N ASN A 88 -3.35 -8.56 -20.60
CA ASN A 88 -3.83 -9.08 -21.88
C ASN A 88 -3.79 -10.63 -21.86
N LYS A 89 -4.98 -11.26 -21.82
CA LYS A 89 -5.11 -12.73 -21.81
C LYS A 89 -4.64 -13.38 -23.13
N ASN A 90 -4.62 -12.65 -24.24
CA ASN A 90 -4.17 -13.21 -25.51
C ASN A 90 -2.64 -13.36 -25.56
N SER A 91 -1.90 -12.42 -24.99
CA SER A 91 -0.43 -12.48 -24.90
C SER A 91 0.05 -13.09 -23.58
N ASP A 92 -0.86 -13.35 -22.65
CA ASP A 92 -0.63 -13.90 -21.30
C ASP A 92 0.39 -13.09 -20.48
N LYS A 93 0.26 -11.76 -20.52
CA LYS A 93 1.14 -10.84 -19.79
C LYS A 93 0.53 -9.45 -19.56
N ALA A 94 1.16 -8.71 -18.65
CA ALA A 94 0.88 -7.30 -18.46
C ALA A 94 1.43 -6.47 -19.63
N GLU A 95 0.62 -5.54 -20.10
CA GLU A 95 0.96 -4.58 -21.16
C GLU A 95 0.66 -3.15 -20.71
N SER A 96 1.30 -2.17 -21.36
CA SER A 96 1.02 -0.76 -21.09
C SER A 96 -0.44 -0.43 -21.35
N ILE A 97 -1.06 0.37 -20.46
CA ILE A 97 -2.44 0.86 -20.63
C ILE A 97 -2.63 1.60 -21.95
N CYS A 98 -1.56 2.18 -22.52
CA CYS A 98 -1.62 2.85 -23.81
C CYS A 98 -1.98 1.90 -24.96
N THR A 99 -1.59 0.62 -24.89
CA THR A 99 -1.97 -0.36 -25.92
C THR A 99 -3.47 -0.66 -25.88
N LEU A 100 -4.06 -0.69 -24.69
CA LEU A 100 -5.49 -0.84 -24.50
C LEU A 100 -6.27 0.38 -25.03
N ILE A 101 -5.77 1.58 -24.75
CA ILE A 101 -6.37 2.83 -25.27
C ILE A 101 -6.38 2.82 -26.80
N GLN A 102 -5.27 2.43 -27.42
CA GLN A 102 -5.20 2.31 -28.89
C GLN A 102 -6.18 1.28 -29.45
N GLU A 103 -6.43 0.18 -28.72
CA GLU A 103 -7.43 -0.80 -29.11
C GLU A 103 -8.84 -0.22 -29.01
N PHE A 104 -9.15 0.50 -27.94
CA PHE A 104 -10.45 1.17 -27.77
C PHE A 104 -10.69 2.23 -28.85
N GLU A 105 -9.69 2.98 -29.24
CA GLU A 105 -9.77 3.98 -30.32
C GLU A 105 -10.07 3.38 -31.68
N LYS A 106 -9.67 2.13 -31.92
CA LYS A 106 -9.83 1.42 -33.20
C LYS A 106 -11.09 0.57 -33.25
N ASN A 107 -11.35 -0.17 -32.19
CA ASN A 107 -12.33 -1.28 -32.23
C ASN A 107 -13.35 -1.23 -31.06
N GLY A 108 -13.23 -0.28 -30.13
CA GLY A 108 -13.96 -0.35 -28.87
C GLY A 108 -13.46 -1.51 -27.98
N ASN A 109 -14.31 -1.99 -27.08
CA ASN A 109 -13.91 -3.05 -26.16
C ASN A 109 -14.38 -4.46 -26.55
N ALA A 110 -15.16 -4.62 -27.63
CA ALA A 110 -15.79 -5.90 -27.98
C ALA A 110 -14.81 -7.05 -28.26
N LYS A 111 -13.58 -6.73 -28.67
CA LYS A 111 -12.52 -7.74 -28.96
C LYS A 111 -11.45 -7.83 -27.90
N VAL A 112 -11.55 -7.05 -26.83
CA VAL A 112 -10.54 -7.03 -25.77
C VAL A 112 -10.72 -8.26 -24.88
N ASN A 113 -9.68 -9.06 -24.76
CA ASN A 113 -9.62 -10.22 -23.89
C ASN A 113 -8.65 -9.91 -22.72
N ALA A 114 -9.18 -9.29 -21.68
CA ALA A 114 -8.43 -8.80 -20.53
C ALA A 114 -8.85 -9.49 -19.23
N VAL A 115 -8.03 -9.36 -18.20
CA VAL A 115 -8.49 -9.46 -16.82
C VAL A 115 -9.11 -8.12 -16.45
N CYS A 116 -10.39 -8.09 -16.19
CA CYS A 116 -11.18 -6.89 -15.90
C CYS A 116 -12.45 -7.25 -15.14
N ASP A 117 -13.20 -6.25 -14.71
CA ASP A 117 -14.51 -6.46 -14.10
C ASP A 117 -15.50 -7.11 -15.07
N ASP A 118 -16.38 -7.97 -14.54
CA ASP A 118 -17.36 -8.73 -15.35
C ASP A 118 -18.50 -7.87 -15.91
N ASN A 119 -18.70 -6.66 -15.38
CA ASN A 119 -19.85 -5.80 -15.68
C ASN A 119 -19.53 -4.61 -16.60
N ILE A 120 -18.47 -4.70 -17.40
CA ILE A 120 -18.11 -3.62 -18.31
C ILE A 120 -19.07 -3.60 -19.50
N ALA A 121 -19.79 -2.51 -19.66
CA ALA A 121 -20.69 -2.33 -20.81
C ALA A 121 -19.88 -2.33 -22.13
N PRO A 122 -20.40 -2.96 -23.21
CA PRO A 122 -19.78 -2.87 -24.51
C PRO A 122 -19.88 -1.44 -25.07
N PHE A 123 -18.84 -0.99 -25.74
CA PHE A 123 -18.79 0.29 -26.43
C PHE A 123 -17.99 0.19 -27.73
N SER A 124 -18.35 1.03 -28.72
CA SER A 124 -17.67 1.15 -29.99
C SER A 124 -16.48 2.13 -29.92
N ALA A 125 -15.69 2.21 -31.00
CA ALA A 125 -14.63 3.21 -31.14
C ALA A 125 -15.19 4.64 -31.16
N GLU A 126 -16.37 4.84 -31.74
CA GLU A 126 -17.07 6.12 -31.77
C GLU A 126 -17.54 6.53 -30.37
N ASP A 127 -18.12 5.59 -29.63
CA ASP A 127 -18.50 5.82 -28.22
C ASP A 127 -17.29 6.23 -27.39
N TRP A 128 -16.18 5.48 -27.50
CA TRP A 128 -14.94 5.78 -26.80
C TRP A 128 -14.46 7.21 -27.02
N LYS A 129 -14.47 7.67 -28.27
CA LYS A 129 -14.06 9.04 -28.65
C LYS A 129 -15.04 10.11 -28.15
N SER A 130 -16.31 9.74 -27.94
CA SER A 130 -17.34 10.67 -27.44
C SER A 130 -17.31 10.81 -25.90
N PHE A 131 -16.72 9.86 -25.19
CA PHE A 131 -16.64 9.90 -23.72
C PHE A 131 -15.77 11.05 -23.24
N SER A 132 -16.19 11.67 -22.14
CA SER A 132 -15.35 12.64 -21.43
C SER A 132 -14.11 11.96 -20.86
N SER A 133 -13.07 12.74 -20.60
CA SER A 133 -11.84 12.22 -19.97
C SER A 133 -12.12 11.48 -18.66
N GLU A 134 -13.07 11.97 -17.84
CA GLU A 134 -13.47 11.30 -16.61
C GLU A 134 -14.12 9.94 -16.87
N GLN A 135 -15.00 9.85 -17.85
CA GLN A 135 -15.64 8.58 -18.24
C GLN A 135 -14.61 7.58 -18.75
N GLN A 136 -13.69 8.02 -19.61
CA GLN A 136 -12.59 7.17 -20.09
C GLN A 136 -11.74 6.65 -18.94
N GLN A 137 -11.37 7.49 -17.97
CA GLN A 137 -10.59 7.04 -16.80
C GLN A 137 -11.37 6.05 -15.93
N LYS A 138 -12.68 6.24 -15.72
CA LYS A 138 -13.52 5.28 -14.98
C LYS A 138 -13.56 3.91 -15.68
N ILE A 139 -13.62 3.88 -17.01
CA ILE A 139 -13.57 2.64 -17.78
C ILE A 139 -12.18 2.00 -17.66
N LEU A 140 -11.09 2.77 -17.83
CA LEU A 140 -9.74 2.25 -17.74
C LEU A 140 -9.43 1.67 -16.36
N LEU A 141 -9.98 2.23 -15.26
CA LEU A 141 -9.81 1.68 -13.92
C LEU A 141 -10.27 0.23 -13.79
N GLN A 142 -11.28 -0.19 -14.57
CA GLN A 142 -11.78 -1.57 -14.56
C GLN A 142 -10.83 -2.57 -15.24
N TYR A 143 -9.82 -2.09 -15.96
CA TYR A 143 -8.82 -2.91 -16.66
C TYR A 143 -7.43 -2.83 -16.03
N ARG A 144 -7.15 -1.80 -15.21
CA ARG A 144 -5.84 -1.61 -14.59
C ARG A 144 -5.54 -2.70 -13.58
N LEU A 145 -4.27 -3.03 -13.40
CA LEU A 145 -3.84 -4.05 -12.42
C LEU A 145 -3.98 -3.60 -10.97
N THR A 146 -4.11 -2.28 -10.74
CA THR A 146 -4.42 -1.70 -9.43
C THR A 146 -5.58 -0.73 -9.58
N TYR A 147 -6.49 -0.75 -8.63
CA TYR A 147 -7.70 0.06 -8.65
C TYR A 147 -8.13 0.40 -7.22
N LEU A 148 -8.98 1.40 -7.08
CA LEU A 148 -9.62 1.75 -5.82
C LEU A 148 -10.88 0.89 -5.65
N ALA A 149 -10.98 0.19 -4.53
CA ALA A 149 -12.15 -0.63 -4.20
C ALA A 149 -12.57 -0.43 -2.74
N GLU A 150 -13.84 -0.66 -2.47
CA GLU A 150 -14.37 -0.80 -1.12
C GLU A 150 -14.25 -2.26 -0.68
N THR A 151 -13.84 -2.49 0.56
CA THR A 151 -13.72 -3.82 1.14
C THR A 151 -14.15 -3.80 2.60
N GLU A 152 -14.56 -4.96 3.10
CA GLU A 152 -14.88 -5.12 4.51
C GLU A 152 -13.60 -5.19 5.35
N VAL A 153 -13.63 -4.55 6.51
CA VAL A 153 -12.53 -4.50 7.45
C VAL A 153 -13.02 -4.80 8.87
N ASN A 154 -12.13 -5.27 9.72
CA ASN A 154 -12.42 -5.50 11.13
C ASN A 154 -12.36 -4.15 11.87
N TRP A 155 -13.51 -3.58 12.15
CA TRP A 155 -13.61 -2.29 12.83
C TRP A 155 -13.86 -2.48 14.33
N CYS A 156 -13.04 -1.85 15.17
CA CYS A 156 -13.25 -1.77 16.61
C CYS A 156 -13.75 -0.37 17.01
N ALA A 157 -15.03 -0.25 17.35
CA ALA A 157 -15.62 1.02 17.73
C ALA A 157 -15.04 1.59 19.04
N ALA A 158 -14.65 0.73 19.97
CA ALA A 158 -14.07 1.13 21.26
C ALA A 158 -12.67 1.79 21.09
N LEU A 159 -11.88 1.30 20.16
CA LEU A 159 -10.56 1.84 19.84
C LEU A 159 -10.60 2.91 18.73
N GLY A 160 -11.71 3.01 17.98
CA GLY A 160 -11.86 3.94 16.87
C GLY A 160 -10.93 3.66 15.69
N THR A 161 -10.60 2.39 15.46
CA THR A 161 -9.64 1.98 14.41
C THR A 161 -9.95 0.62 13.81
N VAL A 162 -9.31 0.32 12.68
CA VAL A 162 -9.28 -1.00 12.06
C VAL A 162 -8.30 -1.90 12.81
N LEU A 163 -8.63 -3.19 12.89
CA LEU A 163 -7.77 -4.23 13.46
C LEU A 163 -7.26 -5.16 12.36
N ALA A 164 -6.01 -5.59 12.49
CA ALA A 164 -5.49 -6.70 11.71
C ALA A 164 -6.16 -8.02 12.11
N ASN A 165 -6.15 -9.03 11.22
CA ASN A 165 -6.82 -10.31 11.50
C ASN A 165 -6.23 -11.05 12.69
N ASP A 166 -4.94 -10.93 12.93
CA ASP A 166 -4.21 -11.51 14.06
C ASP A 166 -4.44 -10.79 15.39
N GLU A 167 -5.05 -9.62 15.37
CA GLU A 167 -5.45 -8.86 16.58
C GLU A 167 -6.85 -9.25 17.08
N ILE A 168 -7.50 -10.21 16.41
CA ILE A 168 -8.86 -10.67 16.77
C ILE A 168 -8.80 -12.09 17.27
N VAL A 169 -9.11 -12.27 18.56
CA VAL A 169 -9.20 -13.56 19.20
C VAL A 169 -10.63 -13.80 19.67
N ASN A 170 -11.24 -14.90 19.23
CA ASN A 170 -12.63 -15.25 19.55
C ASN A 170 -13.66 -14.15 19.23
N GLY A 171 -13.42 -13.36 18.17
CA GLY A 171 -14.32 -12.28 17.73
C GLY A 171 -14.21 -10.98 18.54
N VAL A 172 -13.21 -10.85 19.41
CA VAL A 172 -12.92 -9.64 20.18
C VAL A 172 -11.48 -9.17 19.94
N SER A 173 -11.23 -7.88 20.17
CA SER A 173 -9.89 -7.31 20.12
C SER A 173 -9.04 -7.83 21.29
N GLU A 174 -7.78 -8.17 21.04
CA GLU A 174 -6.80 -8.45 22.10
C GLU A 174 -6.34 -7.19 22.87
N ARG A 175 -6.65 -6.01 22.37
CA ARG A 175 -6.27 -4.72 22.95
C ARG A 175 -7.35 -4.10 23.79
#